data_25514acd3360b2ff00513b05b1f0c10b
#
_entry.id   25514acd3360b2ff00513b05b1f0c10b
#
_cell.length_a   1.000
_cell.length_b   1.000
_cell.length_c   1.000
_cell.angle_alpha   90.00
_cell.angle_beta   90.00
_cell.angle_gamma   90.00
#
_symmetry.space_group_name_H-M   'P 1'
#
loop_
_entity.id
_entity.type
_entity.pdbx_description
1 polymer ?
#
loop_
_entity_poly.entity_id
_entity_poly.type
_entity_poly.pdbx_seq_one_letter_code
_entity_poly.pdbx_strand_id
1 'polypeptide(L)'
;MAAGAWHRTGASGILVATVGPGALNGVNAVANAHQDRVPMIVIAGAVDADEAQSYTHQVLDQTAVFAPITKASFTFNAGAAHIIADKAVSIALEGRPGPVHIDLPIAVAVAQVPATAPFARAPAAPVIPAQNVLEQAASWLSTANRPVIIAGLDAVNEDAAAALTEMAERFAIPVVTTYKAKGLLPEDHALALGGAGLSPLADTHLLPLIKQADLIICAGYDSIEMRPGWQNIWDASQVNVIDITAVPNHHYMHQATLNIIGNTPATLNALNAASTPRTVWADGQIQQTKSALATSFPKDDAWGPAAVVDVCRGDLPRDTRHRRQRRTPHFAKPDVGMLRAARTDAVLCFLHDGLCHPACDWCALHRTLSNCG
;
A
#
# COMPACT_ATOMS: atom_id res chain seq x y z
N MET A 1 -7.43 14.95 -0.28
CA MET A 1 -8.70 14.66 -1.01
C MET A 1 -8.45 13.74 -2.22
N ALA A 2 -7.55 14.06 -3.16
CA ALA A 2 -7.30 13.22 -4.34
C ALA A 2 -6.90 11.77 -3.99
N ALA A 3 -5.94 11.57 -3.06
CA ALA A 3 -5.61 10.23 -2.56
C ALA A 3 -6.80 9.50 -1.91
N GLY A 4 -7.63 10.24 -1.14
CA GLY A 4 -8.84 9.67 -0.54
C GLY A 4 -9.89 9.23 -1.56
N ALA A 5 -9.94 9.86 -2.75
CA ALA A 5 -10.82 9.43 -3.84
C ALA A 5 -10.47 8.00 -4.29
N TRP A 6 -9.18 7.71 -4.50
CA TRP A 6 -8.70 6.36 -4.83
C TRP A 6 -9.13 5.33 -3.78
N HIS A 7 -8.80 5.58 -2.52
CA HIS A 7 -9.14 4.64 -1.45
C HIS A 7 -10.65 4.41 -1.30
N ARG A 8 -11.47 5.39 -1.65
CA ARG A 8 -12.93 5.29 -1.54
C ARG A 8 -13.61 4.67 -2.75
N THR A 9 -13.11 4.96 -3.96
CA THR A 9 -13.81 4.65 -5.22
C THR A 9 -13.04 3.70 -6.13
N GLY A 10 -11.72 3.58 -5.96
CA GLY A 10 -10.83 2.89 -6.89
C GLY A 10 -10.54 3.69 -8.17
N ALA A 11 -10.97 4.95 -8.24
CA ALA A 11 -10.66 5.85 -9.36
C ALA A 11 -9.48 6.76 -9.00
N SER A 12 -8.60 7.06 -9.97
CA SER A 12 -7.51 8.02 -9.77
C SER A 12 -8.06 9.38 -9.41
N GLY A 13 -7.58 9.95 -8.30
CA GLY A 13 -7.91 11.33 -7.94
C GLY A 13 -7.16 12.32 -8.80
N ILE A 14 -7.72 13.53 -8.97
CA ILE A 14 -7.09 14.62 -9.71
C ILE A 14 -6.76 15.74 -8.71
N LEU A 15 -5.49 16.18 -8.72
CA LEU A 15 -5.03 17.36 -8.02
C LEU A 15 -4.78 18.45 -9.07
N VAL A 16 -5.50 19.57 -8.97
CA VAL A 16 -5.28 20.74 -9.83
C VAL A 16 -4.68 21.85 -8.99
N ALA A 17 -3.58 22.41 -9.44
CA ALA A 17 -2.87 23.51 -8.76
C ALA A 17 -2.51 24.61 -9.75
N THR A 18 -2.41 25.84 -9.24
CA THR A 18 -1.88 26.96 -10.04
C THR A 18 -0.36 26.85 -10.20
N VAL A 19 0.20 27.69 -11.05
CA VAL A 19 1.62 27.75 -11.41
C VAL A 19 2.54 27.98 -10.21
N GLY A 20 3.73 27.44 -10.29
CA GLY A 20 4.84 27.68 -9.37
C GLY A 20 4.52 27.34 -7.91
N PRO A 21 4.47 28.31 -6.99
CA PRO A 21 4.23 28.04 -5.56
C PRO A 21 2.93 27.30 -5.29
N GLY A 22 1.90 27.46 -6.12
CA GLY A 22 0.65 26.72 -6.00
C GLY A 22 0.85 25.22 -6.23
N ALA A 23 1.61 24.84 -7.25
CA ALA A 23 1.96 23.44 -7.51
C ALA A 23 2.84 22.86 -6.39
N LEU A 24 3.81 23.66 -5.89
CA LEU A 24 4.71 23.24 -4.82
C LEU A 24 4.00 22.91 -3.51
N ASN A 25 2.88 23.52 -3.20
CA ASN A 25 2.06 23.18 -2.04
C ASN A 25 1.53 21.73 -2.09
N GLY A 26 1.47 21.13 -3.29
CA GLY A 26 1.06 19.75 -3.50
C GLY A 26 2.17 18.71 -3.33
N VAL A 27 3.44 19.12 -3.33
CA VAL A 27 4.61 18.21 -3.40
C VAL A 27 4.58 17.16 -2.30
N ASN A 28 4.34 17.54 -1.05
CA ASN A 28 4.27 16.59 0.06
C ASN A 28 3.17 15.54 -0.13
N ALA A 29 1.98 15.96 -0.54
CA ALA A 29 0.87 15.05 -0.79
C ALA A 29 1.13 14.11 -1.98
N VAL A 30 1.81 14.60 -3.03
CA VAL A 30 2.21 13.80 -4.20
C VAL A 30 3.30 12.81 -3.81
N ALA A 31 4.31 13.22 -3.05
CA ALA A 31 5.35 12.33 -2.53
C ALA A 31 4.76 11.20 -1.67
N ASN A 32 3.83 11.54 -0.78
CA ASN A 32 3.11 10.52 0.00
C ASN A 32 2.32 9.56 -0.91
N ALA A 33 1.58 10.09 -1.90
CA ALA A 33 0.84 9.27 -2.86
C ALA A 33 1.77 8.33 -3.65
N HIS A 34 2.98 8.80 -3.99
CA HIS A 34 3.97 7.96 -4.66
C HIS A 34 4.45 6.80 -3.78
N GLN A 35 4.75 7.07 -2.52
CA GLN A 35 5.16 6.04 -1.56
C GLN A 35 4.02 5.07 -1.20
N ASP A 36 2.80 5.58 -1.13
CA ASP A 36 1.60 4.80 -0.82
C ASP A 36 1.01 4.08 -2.04
N ARG A 37 1.67 4.19 -3.21
CA ARG A 37 1.19 3.57 -4.45
C ARG A 37 -0.22 4.04 -4.83
N VAL A 38 -0.54 5.30 -4.57
CA VAL A 38 -1.84 5.89 -4.88
C VAL A 38 -1.81 6.53 -6.25
N PRO A 39 -2.59 6.05 -7.23
CA PRO A 39 -2.66 6.68 -8.54
C PRO A 39 -3.32 8.05 -8.41
N MET A 40 -2.65 9.07 -8.95
CA MET A 40 -3.10 10.45 -8.90
C MET A 40 -2.66 11.17 -10.17
N ILE A 41 -3.52 12.01 -10.72
CA ILE A 41 -3.17 12.90 -11.80
C ILE A 41 -2.97 14.30 -11.22
N VAL A 42 -1.75 14.81 -11.31
CA VAL A 42 -1.38 16.15 -10.84
C VAL A 42 -1.34 17.07 -12.05
N ILE A 43 -2.24 18.05 -12.11
CA ILE A 43 -2.28 19.07 -13.17
C ILE A 43 -1.84 20.38 -12.55
N ALA A 44 -0.68 20.86 -12.97
CA ALA A 44 -0.12 22.13 -12.54
C ALA A 44 -0.20 23.17 -13.67
N GLY A 45 -0.74 24.35 -13.39
CA GLY A 45 -0.65 25.47 -14.34
C GLY A 45 0.80 25.76 -14.67
N ALA A 46 1.09 26.13 -15.90
CA ALA A 46 2.43 26.49 -16.35
C ALA A 46 2.40 27.76 -17.21
N VAL A 47 3.46 28.56 -17.15
CA VAL A 47 3.67 29.69 -18.07
C VAL A 47 3.94 29.13 -19.45
N ASP A 48 3.42 29.76 -20.49
CA ASP A 48 3.67 29.36 -21.87
C ASP A 48 5.15 29.45 -22.21
N ALA A 49 5.64 28.52 -23.06
CA ALA A 49 7.08 28.32 -23.27
C ALA A 49 7.81 29.54 -23.88
N ASP A 50 7.12 30.32 -24.68
CA ASP A 50 7.63 31.57 -25.28
C ASP A 50 7.64 32.71 -24.24
N GLU A 51 6.61 32.84 -23.41
CA GLU A 51 6.55 33.82 -22.33
C GLU A 51 7.62 33.53 -21.26
N ALA A 52 7.88 32.29 -20.94
CA ALA A 52 8.87 31.86 -19.95
C ALA A 52 10.31 32.33 -20.29
N GLN A 53 10.60 32.74 -21.53
CA GLN A 53 11.90 33.28 -21.92
C GLN A 53 12.15 34.71 -21.42
N SER A 54 11.10 35.48 -21.19
CA SER A 54 11.18 36.87 -20.74
C SER A 54 10.46 37.17 -19.43
N TYR A 55 9.50 36.34 -19.06
CA TYR A 55 8.74 36.44 -17.84
C TYR A 55 9.43 35.67 -16.71
N THR A 56 9.54 36.27 -15.53
CA THR A 56 10.30 35.66 -14.43
C THR A 56 9.44 35.32 -13.22
N HIS A 57 8.21 35.86 -13.13
CA HIS A 57 7.36 35.63 -12.00
C HIS A 57 6.76 34.22 -12.02
N GLN A 58 7.00 33.44 -10.96
CA GLN A 58 6.51 32.07 -10.78
C GLN A 58 6.94 31.06 -11.85
N VAL A 59 7.91 31.41 -12.70
CA VAL A 59 8.52 30.46 -13.64
C VAL A 59 9.41 29.49 -12.88
N LEU A 60 9.09 28.20 -12.96
CA LEU A 60 9.75 27.14 -12.24
C LEU A 60 9.74 25.87 -13.13
N ASP A 61 10.81 25.12 -13.11
CA ASP A 61 10.84 23.78 -13.69
C ASP A 61 10.07 22.79 -12.81
N GLN A 62 8.75 22.78 -12.97
CA GLN A 62 7.85 21.91 -12.23
C GLN A 62 8.10 20.44 -12.55
N THR A 63 8.45 20.14 -13.82
CA THR A 63 8.82 18.79 -14.25
C THR A 63 9.99 18.25 -13.43
N ALA A 64 11.06 19.05 -13.23
CA ALA A 64 12.19 18.65 -12.39
C ALA A 64 11.81 18.45 -10.93
N VAL A 65 10.88 19.26 -10.40
CA VAL A 65 10.38 19.12 -9.00
C VAL A 65 9.57 17.84 -8.83
N PHE A 66 8.69 17.51 -9.77
CA PHE A 66 7.80 16.35 -9.65
C PHE A 66 8.43 15.04 -10.15
N ALA A 67 9.49 15.08 -10.96
CA ALA A 67 10.13 13.88 -11.51
C ALA A 67 10.45 12.79 -10.47
N PRO A 68 11.05 13.09 -9.30
CA PRO A 68 11.43 12.05 -8.32
C PRO A 68 10.23 11.46 -7.56
N ILE A 69 9.06 12.09 -7.61
CA ILE A 69 7.87 11.71 -6.84
C ILE A 69 6.66 11.36 -7.70
N THR A 70 6.88 11.17 -9.01
CA THR A 70 5.86 10.76 -9.96
C THR A 70 6.38 9.68 -10.90
N LYS A 71 5.47 8.88 -11.48
CA LYS A 71 5.84 7.84 -12.46
C LYS A 71 6.21 8.42 -13.82
N ALA A 72 5.65 9.57 -14.15
CA ALA A 72 5.92 10.30 -15.39
C ALA A 72 5.52 11.77 -15.22
N SER A 73 6.13 12.64 -16.06
CA SER A 73 5.74 14.03 -16.21
C SER A 73 5.52 14.33 -17.69
N PHE A 74 4.50 15.12 -17.98
CA PHE A 74 4.14 15.55 -19.32
C PHE A 74 3.88 17.05 -19.33
N THR A 75 3.88 17.65 -20.52
CA THR A 75 3.32 18.97 -20.76
C THR A 75 2.15 18.83 -21.73
N PHE A 76 0.99 19.38 -21.40
CA PHE A 76 -0.15 19.37 -22.31
C PHE A 76 0.16 20.13 -23.59
N ASN A 77 -0.26 19.54 -24.70
CA ASN A 77 -0.28 20.15 -26.03
C ASN A 77 -1.71 20.03 -26.57
N ALA A 78 -2.26 21.11 -27.09
CA ALA A 78 -3.64 21.15 -27.56
C ALA A 78 -3.97 20.05 -28.59
N GLY A 79 -3.06 19.79 -29.54
CA GLY A 79 -3.23 18.76 -30.56
C GLY A 79 -3.14 17.33 -30.06
N ALA A 80 -2.61 17.10 -28.85
CA ALA A 80 -2.38 15.78 -28.28
C ALA A 80 -3.01 15.62 -26.87
N ALA A 81 -3.87 16.52 -26.44
CA ALA A 81 -4.40 16.55 -25.08
C ALA A 81 -5.08 15.22 -24.68
N HIS A 82 -5.87 14.62 -25.58
CA HIS A 82 -6.54 13.34 -25.33
C HIS A 82 -5.53 12.19 -25.17
N ILE A 83 -4.45 12.17 -25.97
CA ILE A 83 -3.41 11.14 -25.88
C ILE A 83 -2.65 11.27 -24.55
N ILE A 84 -2.32 12.49 -24.13
CA ILE A 84 -1.61 12.75 -22.88
C ILE A 84 -2.48 12.34 -21.68
N ALA A 85 -3.77 12.65 -21.72
CA ALA A 85 -4.72 12.25 -20.67
C ALA A 85 -4.82 10.72 -20.54
N ASP A 86 -4.99 10.00 -21.66
CA ASP A 86 -5.01 8.54 -21.69
C ASP A 86 -3.71 7.92 -21.16
N LYS A 87 -2.56 8.44 -21.62
CA LYS A 87 -1.24 8.00 -21.13
C LYS A 87 -1.08 8.23 -19.64
N ALA A 88 -1.48 9.40 -19.13
CA ALA A 88 -1.36 9.74 -17.73
C ALA A 88 -2.18 8.78 -16.84
N VAL A 89 -3.43 8.51 -17.22
CA VAL A 89 -4.30 7.56 -16.47
C VAL A 89 -3.74 6.14 -16.55
N SER A 90 -3.32 5.68 -17.73
CA SER A 90 -2.74 4.34 -17.91
C SER A 90 -1.49 4.16 -17.06
N ILE A 91 -0.54 5.10 -17.14
CA ILE A 91 0.72 5.03 -16.37
C ILE A 91 0.46 5.09 -14.87
N ALA A 92 -0.51 5.94 -14.43
CA ALA A 92 -0.84 6.04 -13.02
C ALA A 92 -1.35 4.71 -12.44
N LEU A 93 -2.06 3.91 -13.24
CA LEU A 93 -2.70 2.65 -12.82
C LEU A 93 -1.85 1.40 -13.04
N GLU A 94 -0.91 1.41 -13.99
CA GLU A 94 -0.15 0.24 -14.40
C GLU A 94 0.97 -0.14 -13.43
N GLY A 95 1.24 -1.44 -13.32
CA GLY A 95 2.27 -1.97 -12.44
C GLY A 95 2.02 -1.56 -10.99
N ARG A 96 3.02 -1.01 -10.31
CA ARG A 96 2.80 -0.31 -9.05
C ARG A 96 2.09 1.01 -9.34
N PRO A 97 0.86 1.23 -8.86
CA PRO A 97 0.16 2.50 -9.07
C PRO A 97 0.94 3.68 -8.47
N GLY A 98 0.70 4.88 -8.99
CA GLY A 98 1.36 6.08 -8.46
C GLY A 98 0.97 7.34 -9.21
N PRO A 99 1.40 8.53 -8.72
CA PRO A 99 1.06 9.80 -9.34
C PRO A 99 1.75 10.02 -10.68
N VAL A 100 1.07 10.80 -11.55
CA VAL A 100 1.59 11.32 -12.82
C VAL A 100 1.39 12.83 -12.82
N HIS A 101 2.40 13.58 -13.22
CA HIS A 101 2.38 15.04 -13.28
C HIS A 101 2.16 15.52 -14.72
N ILE A 102 1.40 16.60 -14.87
CA ILE A 102 1.14 17.26 -16.15
C ILE A 102 1.21 18.77 -15.95
N ASP A 103 2.12 19.43 -16.66
CA ASP A 103 2.10 20.87 -16.83
C ASP A 103 0.99 21.26 -17.82
N LEU A 104 0.19 22.24 -17.45
CA LEU A 104 -0.88 22.82 -18.27
C LEU A 104 -0.56 24.28 -18.61
N PRO A 105 0.05 24.57 -19.79
CA PRO A 105 0.27 25.92 -20.26
C PRO A 105 -1.04 26.71 -20.39
N ILE A 106 -1.00 28.01 -20.08
CA ILE A 106 -2.20 28.87 -20.06
C ILE A 106 -2.90 28.88 -21.42
N ALA A 107 -2.14 29.03 -22.50
CA ALA A 107 -2.69 29.04 -23.87
C ALA A 107 -3.39 27.70 -24.20
N VAL A 108 -2.86 26.58 -23.72
CA VAL A 108 -3.46 25.23 -23.93
C VAL A 108 -4.76 25.09 -23.12
N ALA A 109 -4.82 25.66 -21.92
CA ALA A 109 -6.01 25.57 -21.06
C ALA A 109 -7.25 26.24 -21.68
N VAL A 110 -7.06 27.25 -22.52
CA VAL A 110 -8.14 27.99 -23.21
C VAL A 110 -8.34 27.57 -24.67
N ALA A 111 -7.46 26.70 -25.19
CA ALA A 111 -7.51 26.26 -26.58
C ALA A 111 -8.76 25.42 -26.86
N GLN A 112 -9.38 25.67 -28.01
CA GLN A 112 -10.45 24.85 -28.52
C GLN A 112 -9.87 23.64 -29.26
N VAL A 113 -10.25 22.45 -28.85
CA VAL A 113 -9.80 21.21 -29.51
C VAL A 113 -11.01 20.39 -29.95
N PRO A 114 -10.91 19.65 -31.07
CA PRO A 114 -11.99 18.74 -31.48
C PRO A 114 -12.29 17.71 -30.40
N ALA A 115 -13.56 17.43 -30.17
CA ALA A 115 -13.95 16.33 -29.27
C ALA A 115 -13.46 15.01 -29.86
N THR A 116 -12.74 14.24 -29.08
CA THR A 116 -12.19 12.93 -29.45
C THR A 116 -12.79 11.88 -28.51
N ALA A 117 -13.19 10.73 -29.06
CA ALA A 117 -13.67 9.63 -28.25
C ALA A 117 -12.50 9.09 -27.38
N PRO A 118 -12.78 8.71 -26.12
CA PRO A 118 -11.78 8.07 -25.27
C PRO A 118 -11.22 6.79 -25.92
N PHE A 119 -9.94 6.54 -25.73
CA PHE A 119 -9.32 5.29 -26.18
C PHE A 119 -9.83 4.12 -25.30
N ALA A 120 -10.47 3.14 -25.92
CA ALA A 120 -10.84 1.90 -25.24
C ALA A 120 -9.59 0.99 -25.21
N ARG A 121 -8.81 1.07 -24.13
CA ARG A 121 -7.68 0.17 -23.94
C ARG A 121 -8.12 -1.14 -23.32
N ALA A 122 -7.74 -2.26 -23.92
CA ALA A 122 -7.96 -3.56 -23.30
C ALA A 122 -7.12 -3.69 -22.02
N PRO A 123 -7.67 -4.18 -20.91
CA PRO A 123 -6.89 -4.45 -19.70
C PRO A 123 -5.81 -5.50 -19.99
N ALA A 124 -4.63 -5.32 -19.42
CA ALA A 124 -3.59 -6.32 -19.49
C ALA A 124 -4.01 -7.58 -18.72
N ALA A 125 -3.73 -8.76 -19.27
CA ALA A 125 -3.93 -10.01 -18.55
C ALA A 125 -2.95 -10.08 -17.35
N PRO A 126 -3.36 -10.67 -16.22
CA PRO A 126 -2.47 -10.86 -15.08
C PRO A 126 -1.30 -11.78 -15.47
N VAL A 127 -0.10 -11.38 -15.07
CA VAL A 127 1.12 -12.17 -15.31
C VAL A 127 1.27 -13.19 -14.17
N ILE A 128 1.46 -14.45 -14.54
CA ILE A 128 1.81 -15.56 -13.63
C ILE A 128 3.23 -16.05 -13.94
N PRO A 129 3.93 -16.67 -12.97
CA PRO A 129 5.29 -17.19 -13.20
C PRO A 129 5.32 -18.28 -14.26
N ALA A 130 6.48 -18.46 -14.89
CA ALA A 130 6.73 -19.60 -15.76
C ALA A 130 6.56 -20.92 -15.00
N GLN A 131 6.18 -21.99 -15.72
CA GLN A 131 5.82 -23.28 -15.12
C GLN A 131 6.93 -23.86 -14.22
N ASN A 132 8.17 -23.81 -14.64
CA ASN A 132 9.31 -24.32 -13.85
C ASN A 132 9.53 -23.53 -12.56
N VAL A 133 9.28 -22.22 -12.57
CA VAL A 133 9.35 -21.34 -11.39
C VAL A 133 8.22 -21.67 -10.43
N LEU A 134 7.01 -21.88 -10.97
CA LEU A 134 5.84 -22.28 -10.18
C LEU A 134 6.05 -23.65 -9.52
N GLU A 135 6.58 -24.64 -10.26
CA GLU A 135 6.87 -25.98 -9.74
C GLU A 135 7.90 -25.93 -8.62
N GLN A 136 8.96 -25.15 -8.76
CA GLN A 136 9.96 -24.97 -7.72
C GLN A 136 9.33 -24.36 -6.45
N ALA A 137 8.57 -23.28 -6.58
CA ALA A 137 7.89 -22.63 -5.47
C ALA A 137 6.87 -23.56 -4.80
N ALA A 138 6.11 -24.32 -5.59
CA ALA A 138 5.13 -25.30 -5.10
C ALA A 138 5.81 -26.47 -4.37
N SER A 139 6.97 -26.93 -4.84
CA SER A 139 7.77 -27.94 -4.16
C SER A 139 8.22 -27.47 -2.79
N TRP A 140 8.72 -26.22 -2.68
CA TRP A 140 9.10 -25.66 -1.40
C TRP A 140 7.92 -25.53 -0.44
N LEU A 141 6.78 -25.04 -0.92
CA LEU A 141 5.56 -24.93 -0.10
C LEU A 141 5.07 -26.30 0.37
N SER A 142 5.09 -27.30 -0.49
CA SER A 142 4.64 -28.67 -0.16
C SER A 142 5.55 -29.39 0.83
N THR A 143 6.80 -28.96 0.98
CA THR A 143 7.79 -29.57 1.88
C THR A 143 8.08 -28.78 3.15
N ALA A 144 7.69 -27.50 3.19
CA ALA A 144 7.92 -26.62 4.33
C ALA A 144 7.22 -27.14 5.60
N ASN A 145 7.91 -27.05 6.74
CA ASN A 145 7.37 -27.35 8.07
C ASN A 145 6.96 -26.08 8.84
N ARG A 146 7.60 -24.97 8.52
CA ARG A 146 7.41 -23.67 9.20
C ARG A 146 7.31 -22.52 8.21
N PRO A 147 6.35 -22.58 7.27
CA PRO A 147 6.14 -21.48 6.33
C PRO A 147 5.56 -20.25 7.03
N VAL A 148 5.92 -19.05 6.55
CA VAL A 148 5.35 -17.75 6.99
C VAL A 148 5.02 -16.91 5.76
N ILE A 149 3.88 -16.24 5.77
CA ILE A 149 3.55 -15.21 4.77
C ILE A 149 3.79 -13.83 5.37
N ILE A 150 4.51 -12.98 4.63
CA ILE A 150 4.63 -11.53 4.90
C ILE A 150 3.90 -10.80 3.77
N ALA A 151 2.74 -10.23 4.09
CA ALA A 151 1.91 -9.54 3.11
C ALA A 151 2.11 -8.03 3.18
N GLY A 152 2.30 -7.41 2.03
CA GLY A 152 2.57 -5.98 1.91
C GLY A 152 1.56 -5.19 1.07
N LEU A 153 1.91 -3.93 0.81
CA LEU A 153 1.01 -2.95 0.19
C LEU A 153 0.61 -3.34 -1.25
N ASP A 154 1.49 -3.95 -2.04
CA ASP A 154 1.15 -4.34 -3.40
C ASP A 154 0.05 -5.43 -3.40
N ALA A 155 0.03 -6.33 -2.41
CA ALA A 155 -1.06 -7.30 -2.25
C ALA A 155 -2.43 -6.63 -1.96
N VAL A 156 -2.43 -5.48 -1.27
CA VAL A 156 -3.65 -4.67 -1.07
C VAL A 156 -4.10 -4.04 -2.39
N ASN A 157 -3.18 -3.42 -3.11
CA ASN A 157 -3.47 -2.72 -4.36
C ASN A 157 -3.95 -3.67 -5.46
N GLU A 158 -3.50 -4.93 -5.43
CA GLU A 158 -3.90 -5.98 -6.37
C GLU A 158 -5.10 -6.81 -5.89
N ASP A 159 -5.74 -6.44 -4.77
CA ASP A 159 -6.89 -7.14 -4.17
C ASP A 159 -6.61 -8.64 -3.88
N ALA A 160 -5.44 -8.94 -3.32
CA ALA A 160 -4.99 -10.29 -3.04
C ALA A 160 -5.62 -10.93 -1.78
N ALA A 161 -6.53 -10.25 -1.08
CA ALA A 161 -7.06 -10.70 0.21
C ALA A 161 -7.70 -12.10 0.16
N ALA A 162 -8.48 -12.41 -0.88
CA ALA A 162 -9.14 -13.71 -1.02
C ALA A 162 -8.12 -14.82 -1.27
N ALA A 163 -7.19 -14.64 -2.22
CA ALA A 163 -6.16 -15.62 -2.54
C ALA A 163 -5.20 -15.88 -1.36
N LEU A 164 -4.86 -14.81 -0.62
CA LEU A 164 -4.02 -14.90 0.56
C LEU A 164 -4.72 -15.64 1.71
N THR A 165 -6.00 -15.36 1.94
CA THR A 165 -6.80 -16.05 2.96
C THR A 165 -6.92 -17.55 2.63
N GLU A 166 -7.26 -17.88 1.38
CA GLU A 166 -7.36 -19.28 0.94
C GLU A 166 -6.04 -20.03 1.11
N MET A 167 -4.91 -19.43 0.74
CA MET A 167 -3.59 -20.03 0.94
C MET A 167 -3.28 -20.21 2.42
N ALA A 168 -3.50 -19.18 3.24
CA ALA A 168 -3.25 -19.25 4.68
C ALA A 168 -4.06 -20.37 5.34
N GLU A 169 -5.36 -20.46 5.04
CA GLU A 169 -6.25 -21.48 5.61
C GLU A 169 -5.90 -22.89 5.12
N ARG A 170 -5.71 -23.05 3.81
CA ARG A 170 -5.42 -24.35 3.22
C ARG A 170 -4.13 -24.97 3.72
N PHE A 171 -3.09 -24.16 3.93
CA PHE A 171 -1.78 -24.62 4.37
C PHE A 171 -1.49 -24.34 5.85
N ALA A 172 -2.45 -23.78 6.60
CA ALA A 172 -2.32 -23.37 8.00
C ALA A 172 -1.11 -22.43 8.24
N ILE A 173 -0.82 -21.51 7.32
CA ILE A 173 0.34 -20.63 7.35
C ILE A 173 0.02 -19.34 8.12
N PRO A 174 0.82 -18.96 9.13
CA PRO A 174 0.65 -17.68 9.80
C PRO A 174 0.97 -16.52 8.85
N VAL A 175 0.17 -15.46 8.95
CA VAL A 175 0.30 -14.25 8.14
C VAL A 175 0.70 -13.07 9.03
N VAL A 176 1.82 -12.46 8.68
CA VAL A 176 2.27 -11.17 9.18
C VAL A 176 2.00 -10.14 8.10
N THR A 177 1.44 -8.97 8.43
CA THR A 177 1.24 -7.89 7.47
C THR A 177 2.19 -6.73 7.73
N THR A 178 2.56 -5.98 6.70
CA THR A 178 3.06 -4.63 6.93
C THR A 178 1.93 -3.77 7.51
N TYR A 179 2.25 -2.61 8.10
CA TYR A 179 1.21 -1.78 8.69
C TYR A 179 0.23 -1.22 7.63
N LYS A 180 0.67 -1.01 6.39
CA LYS A 180 -0.19 -0.60 5.26
C LYS A 180 -1.02 -1.74 4.70
N ALA A 181 -0.61 -2.97 4.94
CA ALA A 181 -1.33 -4.18 4.52
C ALA A 181 -2.28 -4.73 5.58
N LYS A 182 -2.41 -4.07 6.73
CA LYS A 182 -3.36 -4.49 7.78
C LYS A 182 -4.78 -4.57 7.22
N GLY A 183 -5.46 -5.68 7.53
CA GLY A 183 -6.82 -5.96 7.05
C GLY A 183 -6.90 -6.79 5.78
N LEU A 184 -5.78 -7.18 5.18
CA LEU A 184 -5.78 -8.22 4.13
C LEU A 184 -6.32 -9.55 4.64
N LEU A 185 -5.93 -9.93 5.87
CA LEU A 185 -6.52 -11.00 6.64
C LEU A 185 -7.18 -10.38 7.88
N PRO A 186 -8.43 -10.78 8.25
CA PRO A 186 -9.06 -10.28 9.47
C PRO A 186 -8.17 -10.49 10.70
N GLU A 187 -8.02 -9.49 11.56
CA GLU A 187 -7.08 -9.56 12.70
C GLU A 187 -7.51 -10.57 13.79
N ASP A 188 -8.78 -10.92 13.84
CA ASP A 188 -9.35 -11.98 14.68
C ASP A 188 -9.15 -13.37 14.09
N HIS A 189 -8.73 -13.48 12.83
CA HIS A 189 -8.44 -14.77 12.21
C HIS A 189 -7.33 -15.53 12.96
N ALA A 190 -7.48 -16.86 13.09
CA ALA A 190 -6.55 -17.69 13.87
C ALA A 190 -5.09 -17.59 13.42
N LEU A 191 -4.87 -17.42 12.12
CA LEU A 191 -3.54 -17.32 11.50
C LEU A 191 -3.02 -15.89 11.35
N ALA A 192 -3.79 -14.86 11.72
CA ALA A 192 -3.34 -13.47 11.68
C ALA A 192 -2.44 -13.16 12.88
N LEU A 193 -1.21 -12.77 12.62
CA LEU A 193 -0.25 -12.33 13.64
C LEU A 193 -0.16 -10.80 13.75
N GLY A 194 -0.96 -10.08 12.97
CA GLY A 194 -1.03 -8.61 13.00
C GLY A 194 0.03 -7.90 12.18
N GLY A 195 0.18 -6.61 12.43
CA GLY A 195 1.12 -5.74 11.71
C GLY A 195 2.53 -5.76 12.30
N ALA A 196 3.52 -5.74 11.44
CA ALA A 196 4.92 -5.78 11.78
C ALA A 196 5.68 -4.56 11.22
N GLY A 197 6.87 -4.32 11.72
CA GLY A 197 7.82 -3.35 11.16
C GLY A 197 7.87 -2.00 11.85
N LEU A 198 6.87 -1.62 12.64
CA LEU A 198 6.85 -0.34 13.35
C LEU A 198 6.98 -0.47 14.87
N SER A 199 6.35 -1.49 15.49
CA SER A 199 6.36 -1.68 16.93
C SER A 199 7.53 -2.54 17.40
N PRO A 200 8.55 -2.00 18.11
CA PRO A 200 9.62 -2.80 18.69
C PRO A 200 9.10 -3.88 19.63
N LEU A 201 8.01 -3.59 20.36
CA LEU A 201 7.40 -4.55 21.29
C LEU A 201 6.73 -5.71 20.55
N ALA A 202 5.99 -5.45 19.45
CA ALA A 202 5.45 -6.51 18.62
C ALA A 202 6.55 -7.38 18.01
N ASP A 203 7.64 -6.75 17.56
CA ASP A 203 8.78 -7.43 16.95
C ASP A 203 9.50 -8.37 17.91
N THR A 204 9.46 -8.14 19.23
CA THR A 204 10.00 -9.09 20.23
C THR A 204 9.32 -10.46 20.18
N HIS A 205 8.09 -10.53 19.68
CA HIS A 205 7.33 -11.75 19.50
C HIS A 205 7.34 -12.26 18.06
N LEU A 206 7.27 -11.36 17.08
CA LEU A 206 7.18 -11.72 15.66
C LEU A 206 8.52 -12.19 15.08
N LEU A 207 9.62 -11.49 15.37
CA LEU A 207 10.92 -11.83 14.82
C LEU A 207 11.43 -13.22 15.22
N PRO A 208 11.28 -13.69 16.48
CA PRO A 208 11.64 -15.06 16.84
C PRO A 208 10.88 -16.13 16.06
N LEU A 209 9.61 -15.90 15.72
CA LEU A 209 8.82 -16.82 14.89
C LEU A 209 9.32 -16.79 13.44
N ILE A 210 9.51 -15.62 12.85
CA ILE A 210 9.99 -15.47 11.47
C ILE A 210 11.37 -16.11 11.30
N LYS A 211 12.26 -15.97 12.27
CA LYS A 211 13.60 -16.58 12.25
C LYS A 211 13.61 -18.11 12.30
N GLN A 212 12.52 -18.72 12.70
CA GLN A 212 12.36 -20.18 12.71
C GLN A 212 11.70 -20.71 11.42
N ALA A 213 11.27 -19.81 10.53
CA ALA A 213 10.67 -20.22 9.26
C ALA A 213 11.70 -20.93 8.37
N ASP A 214 11.26 -21.99 7.72
CA ASP A 214 12.01 -22.69 6.66
C ASP A 214 11.56 -22.29 5.25
N LEU A 215 10.44 -21.55 5.18
CA LEU A 215 9.94 -20.90 3.97
C LEU A 215 9.31 -19.57 4.32
N ILE A 216 9.71 -18.50 3.62
CA ILE A 216 9.10 -17.19 3.72
C ILE A 216 8.48 -16.83 2.37
N ILE A 217 7.20 -16.45 2.37
CA ILE A 217 6.47 -15.99 1.19
C ILE A 217 6.18 -14.49 1.38
N CYS A 218 6.90 -13.65 0.67
CA CYS A 218 6.65 -12.22 0.59
C CYS A 218 5.59 -11.97 -0.49
N ALA A 219 4.37 -11.67 -0.07
CA ALA A 219 3.23 -11.42 -0.97
C ALA A 219 3.01 -9.91 -1.13
N GLY A 220 3.46 -9.34 -2.24
CA GLY A 220 3.38 -7.90 -2.49
C GLY A 220 4.08 -7.05 -1.44
N TYR A 221 5.15 -7.59 -0.85
CA TYR A 221 5.91 -6.96 0.22
C TYR A 221 6.80 -5.85 -0.30
N ASP A 222 6.86 -4.73 0.42
CA ASP A 222 7.81 -3.65 0.21
C ASP A 222 8.42 -3.25 1.55
N SER A 223 9.75 -3.26 1.65
CA SER A 223 10.48 -2.96 2.88
C SER A 223 10.48 -1.48 3.26
N ILE A 224 9.93 -0.59 2.42
CA ILE A 224 9.79 0.84 2.72
C ILE A 224 9.04 1.10 4.04
N GLU A 225 8.23 0.13 4.46
CA GLU A 225 7.44 0.23 5.67
C GLU A 225 8.18 -0.27 6.92
N MET A 226 9.38 -0.86 6.74
CA MET A 226 10.09 -1.53 7.81
C MET A 226 11.18 -0.64 8.41
N ARG A 227 11.19 -0.57 9.75
CA ARG A 227 12.25 0.12 10.48
C ARG A 227 13.59 -0.65 10.40
N PRO A 228 14.75 0.01 10.73
CA PRO A 228 16.07 -0.59 10.62
C PRO A 228 16.24 -1.93 11.36
N GLY A 229 15.47 -2.20 12.43
CA GLY A 229 15.52 -3.47 13.15
C GLY A 229 15.04 -4.70 12.34
N TRP A 230 14.52 -4.47 11.15
CA TRP A 230 14.12 -5.53 10.21
C TRP A 230 15.19 -5.89 9.19
N GLN A 231 16.33 -5.18 9.18
CA GLN A 231 17.45 -5.57 8.34
C GLN A 231 17.95 -6.97 8.71
N ASN A 232 18.24 -7.79 7.70
CA ASN A 232 18.88 -9.11 7.87
C ASN A 232 18.11 -10.04 8.83
N ILE A 233 16.78 -9.99 8.86
CA ILE A 233 15.99 -10.89 9.71
C ILE A 233 15.95 -12.32 9.19
N TRP A 234 16.34 -12.54 7.94
CA TRP A 234 16.61 -13.85 7.34
C TRP A 234 17.85 -13.78 6.45
N ASP A 235 18.41 -14.95 6.18
CA ASP A 235 19.47 -15.17 5.21
C ASP A 235 18.92 -16.06 4.09
N ALA A 236 18.77 -15.52 2.88
CA ALA A 236 18.24 -16.24 1.73
C ALA A 236 19.16 -17.41 1.25
N SER A 237 20.38 -17.54 1.79
CA SER A 237 21.24 -18.72 1.59
C SER A 237 20.88 -19.89 2.52
N GLN A 238 20.14 -19.63 3.60
CA GLN A 238 19.80 -20.60 4.64
C GLN A 238 18.30 -20.94 4.66
N VAL A 239 17.43 -20.04 4.20
CA VAL A 239 15.98 -20.20 4.16
C VAL A 239 15.47 -19.91 2.76
N ASN A 240 14.51 -20.70 2.30
CA ASN A 240 13.84 -20.42 1.03
C ASN A 240 12.94 -19.20 1.18
N VAL A 241 13.13 -18.21 0.30
CA VAL A 241 12.33 -16.98 0.27
C VAL A 241 11.74 -16.80 -1.13
N ILE A 242 10.42 -16.76 -1.21
CA ILE A 242 9.67 -16.47 -2.43
C ILE A 242 9.20 -15.02 -2.32
N ASP A 243 9.63 -14.16 -3.23
CA ASP A 243 9.17 -12.77 -3.31
C ASP A 243 8.27 -12.58 -4.54
N ILE A 244 7.01 -12.22 -4.31
CA ILE A 244 5.99 -12.02 -5.34
C ILE A 244 5.66 -10.54 -5.39
N THR A 245 6.04 -9.86 -6.46
CA THR A 245 5.90 -8.40 -6.62
C THR A 245 5.50 -8.02 -8.04
N ALA A 246 4.80 -6.88 -8.19
CA ALA A 246 4.41 -6.34 -9.48
C ALA A 246 5.61 -5.81 -10.30
N VAL A 247 6.69 -5.41 -9.64
CA VAL A 247 7.93 -4.89 -10.24
C VAL A 247 9.14 -5.36 -9.45
N PRO A 248 10.34 -5.42 -10.06
CA PRO A 248 11.55 -5.84 -9.35
C PRO A 248 11.82 -5.02 -8.09
N ASN A 249 12.16 -5.68 -6.99
CA ASN A 249 12.63 -5.04 -5.76
C ASN A 249 14.13 -4.75 -5.83
N HIS A 250 14.50 -3.48 -5.59
CA HIS A 250 15.89 -3.04 -5.58
C HIS A 250 16.30 -2.40 -4.23
N HIS A 251 15.54 -2.65 -3.17
CA HIS A 251 15.80 -2.03 -1.86
C HIS A 251 16.99 -2.65 -1.10
N TYR A 252 17.42 -3.85 -1.43
CA TYR A 252 18.53 -4.60 -0.79
C TYR A 252 18.44 -4.77 0.73
N MET A 253 17.31 -4.43 1.34
CA MET A 253 17.07 -4.67 2.76
C MET A 253 16.87 -6.15 3.06
N HIS A 254 16.21 -6.86 2.14
CA HIS A 254 15.99 -8.29 2.17
C HIS A 254 16.33 -8.89 0.81
N GLN A 255 16.80 -10.12 0.82
CA GLN A 255 17.03 -10.89 -0.40
C GLN A 255 16.05 -12.05 -0.46
N ALA A 256 15.70 -12.47 -1.67
CA ALA A 256 14.88 -13.63 -1.93
C ALA A 256 15.66 -14.69 -2.70
N THR A 257 15.33 -15.96 -2.46
CA THR A 257 15.86 -17.08 -3.22
C THR A 257 15.18 -17.20 -4.58
N LEU A 258 13.91 -16.79 -4.65
CA LEU A 258 13.10 -16.82 -5.86
C LEU A 258 12.30 -15.53 -5.98
N ASN A 259 12.60 -14.73 -7.01
CA ASN A 259 11.88 -13.48 -7.30
C ASN A 259 10.86 -13.75 -8.43
N ILE A 260 9.61 -13.52 -8.15
CA ILE A 260 8.48 -13.67 -9.08
C ILE A 260 7.92 -12.30 -9.39
N ILE A 261 8.13 -11.82 -10.60
CA ILE A 261 7.52 -10.58 -11.08
C ILE A 261 6.21 -10.96 -11.76
N GLY A 262 5.10 -10.61 -11.09
CA GLY A 262 3.78 -10.99 -11.56
C GLY A 262 2.67 -10.42 -10.71
N ASN A 263 1.43 -10.81 -11.04
CA ASN A 263 0.27 -10.42 -10.26
C ASN A 263 0.16 -11.29 -8.99
N THR A 264 0.13 -10.66 -7.83
CA THR A 264 0.15 -11.34 -6.53
C THR A 264 -1.00 -12.32 -6.35
N PRO A 265 -2.29 -11.95 -6.52
CA PRO A 265 -3.39 -12.90 -6.35
C PRO A 265 -3.35 -14.06 -7.36
N ALA A 266 -3.02 -13.79 -8.63
CA ALA A 266 -2.93 -14.85 -9.64
C ALA A 266 -1.80 -15.83 -9.33
N THR A 267 -0.64 -15.35 -8.85
CA THR A 267 0.49 -16.19 -8.44
C THR A 267 0.16 -17.00 -7.19
N LEU A 268 -0.48 -16.40 -6.17
CA LEU A 268 -0.93 -17.14 -4.98
C LEU A 268 -1.92 -18.23 -5.32
N ASN A 269 -2.88 -17.95 -6.20
CA ASN A 269 -3.85 -18.96 -6.67
C ASN A 269 -3.18 -20.11 -7.43
N ALA A 270 -2.20 -19.80 -8.30
CA ALA A 270 -1.43 -20.81 -9.02
C ALA A 270 -0.61 -21.68 -8.06
N LEU A 271 0.06 -21.08 -7.06
CA LEU A 271 0.79 -21.81 -6.02
C LEU A 271 -0.15 -22.66 -5.17
N ASN A 272 -1.31 -22.09 -4.79
CA ASN A 272 -2.33 -22.82 -4.05
C ASN A 272 -2.80 -24.08 -4.79
N ALA A 273 -3.03 -23.97 -6.09
CA ALA A 273 -3.45 -25.10 -6.93
C ALA A 273 -2.34 -26.15 -7.13
N ALA A 274 -1.08 -25.73 -7.28
CA ALA A 274 0.06 -26.59 -7.58
C ALA A 274 0.67 -27.28 -6.35
N SER A 275 0.32 -26.86 -5.13
CA SER A 275 0.97 -27.34 -3.90
C SER A 275 0.09 -28.28 -3.11
N THR A 276 0.72 -29.16 -2.33
CA THR A 276 0.04 -30.13 -1.46
C THR A 276 0.13 -29.70 0.00
N PRO A 277 -1.00 -29.58 0.73
CA PRO A 277 -1.00 -29.24 2.14
C PRO A 277 -0.36 -30.32 3.01
N ARG A 278 0.27 -29.86 4.10
CA ARG A 278 0.82 -30.72 5.14
C ARG A 278 0.66 -30.09 6.52
N THR A 279 0.93 -30.83 7.57
CA THR A 279 0.98 -30.28 8.92
C THR A 279 2.18 -29.38 9.07
N VAL A 280 1.94 -28.11 9.45
CA VAL A 280 2.95 -27.09 9.70
C VAL A 280 2.81 -26.57 11.13
N TRP A 281 3.89 -25.99 11.69
CA TRP A 281 3.89 -25.40 13.02
C TRP A 281 3.28 -26.29 14.09
N ALA A 282 3.66 -27.59 14.10
CA ALA A 282 3.05 -28.63 14.94
C ALA A 282 3.24 -28.40 16.47
N ASP A 283 4.15 -27.50 16.85
CA ASP A 283 4.48 -27.16 18.22
C ASP A 283 3.58 -26.08 18.86
N GLY A 284 2.57 -25.59 18.14
CA GLY A 284 1.62 -24.57 18.65
C GLY A 284 2.19 -23.17 18.75
N GLN A 285 3.34 -22.88 18.15
CA GLN A 285 4.02 -21.57 18.25
C GLN A 285 3.18 -20.41 17.70
N ILE A 286 2.35 -20.66 16.68
CA ILE A 286 1.45 -19.61 16.13
C ILE A 286 0.54 -19.08 17.24
N GLN A 287 -0.12 -19.99 17.98
CA GLN A 287 -1.03 -19.62 19.04
C GLN A 287 -0.28 -19.00 20.23
N GLN A 288 0.90 -19.51 20.55
CA GLN A 288 1.75 -18.93 21.61
C GLN A 288 2.15 -17.49 21.27
N THR A 289 2.62 -17.24 20.04
CA THR A 289 2.98 -15.89 19.57
C THR A 289 1.76 -14.96 19.60
N LYS A 290 0.59 -15.43 19.13
CA LYS A 290 -0.64 -14.63 19.13
C LYS A 290 -1.08 -14.28 20.56
N SER A 291 -0.98 -15.22 21.48
CA SER A 291 -1.28 -15.00 22.91
C SER A 291 -0.30 -14.02 23.56
N ALA A 292 0.98 -14.14 23.27
CA ALA A 292 2.02 -13.24 23.77
C ALA A 292 1.82 -11.81 23.27
N LEU A 293 1.48 -11.64 21.98
CA LEU A 293 1.10 -10.34 21.42
C LEU A 293 -0.13 -9.76 22.14
N ALA A 294 -1.18 -10.54 22.34
CA ALA A 294 -2.38 -10.08 23.05
C ALA A 294 -2.08 -9.66 24.50
N THR A 295 -1.18 -10.36 25.18
CA THR A 295 -0.75 -10.03 26.55
C THR A 295 0.08 -8.74 26.58
N SER A 296 0.95 -8.52 25.58
CA SER A 296 1.79 -7.33 25.49
C SER A 296 0.99 -6.06 25.17
N PHE A 297 -0.18 -6.22 24.58
CA PHE A 297 -1.08 -5.12 24.21
C PHE A 297 -2.47 -5.29 24.86
N PRO A 298 -2.55 -5.25 26.19
CA PRO A 298 -3.82 -5.45 26.86
C PRO A 298 -4.79 -4.33 26.52
N LYS A 299 -6.05 -4.68 26.36
CA LYS A 299 -7.14 -3.70 26.34
C LYS A 299 -7.32 -3.17 27.75
N ASP A 300 -7.24 -1.87 27.94
CA ASP A 300 -7.60 -1.22 29.18
C ASP A 300 -8.82 -0.31 28.93
N ASP A 301 -9.61 -0.11 30.00
CA ASP A 301 -10.79 0.75 29.96
C ASP A 301 -10.44 2.25 30.11
N ALA A 302 -9.15 2.58 30.18
CA ALA A 302 -8.71 3.97 30.29
C ALA A 302 -9.01 4.73 29.00
N TRP A 303 -9.62 5.90 29.14
CA TRP A 303 -9.87 6.78 28.01
C TRP A 303 -8.56 7.26 27.40
N GLY A 304 -8.37 6.99 26.11
CA GLY A 304 -7.16 7.34 25.37
C GLY A 304 -7.28 7.01 23.89
N PRO A 305 -6.21 7.20 23.08
CA PRO A 305 -6.25 6.93 21.64
C PRO A 305 -6.74 5.53 21.27
N ALA A 306 -6.40 4.53 22.09
CA ALA A 306 -6.83 3.17 21.89
C ALA A 306 -8.36 3.00 22.09
N ALA A 307 -8.90 3.63 23.15
CA ALA A 307 -10.35 3.60 23.45
C ALA A 307 -11.14 4.28 22.32
N VAL A 308 -10.64 5.43 21.81
CA VAL A 308 -11.28 6.12 20.65
C VAL A 308 -11.34 5.20 19.43
N VAL A 309 -10.25 4.50 19.11
CA VAL A 309 -10.23 3.55 17.98
C VAL A 309 -11.20 2.40 18.20
N ASP A 310 -11.28 1.84 19.41
CA ASP A 310 -12.18 0.73 19.72
C ASP A 310 -13.66 1.16 19.67
N VAL A 311 -14.01 2.36 20.14
CA VAL A 311 -15.36 2.93 20.02
C VAL A 311 -15.72 3.13 18.54
N CYS A 312 -14.87 3.83 17.76
CA CYS A 312 -15.11 4.05 16.34
C CYS A 312 -15.26 2.72 15.57
N ARG A 313 -14.52 1.68 15.96
CA ARG A 313 -14.64 0.36 15.37
C ARG A 313 -15.93 -0.36 15.76
N GLY A 314 -16.40 -0.16 16.99
CA GLY A 314 -17.68 -0.71 17.49
C GLY A 314 -18.86 -0.19 16.70
N ASP A 315 -18.89 1.10 16.45
CA ASP A 315 -20.02 1.82 15.86
C ASP A 315 -20.08 1.73 14.32
N LEU A 316 -18.98 1.33 13.65
CA LEU A 316 -18.99 1.17 12.20
C LEU A 316 -19.70 -0.12 11.78
N PRO A 317 -20.64 -0.08 10.80
CA PRO A 317 -21.26 -1.27 10.23
C PRO A 317 -20.21 -2.27 9.72
N ARG A 318 -20.47 -3.57 9.88
CA ARG A 318 -19.52 -4.64 9.51
C ARG A 318 -19.14 -4.59 8.04
N ASP A 319 -20.07 -4.25 7.16
CA ASP A 319 -19.85 -4.16 5.72
C ASP A 319 -18.93 -2.97 5.37
N THR A 320 -19.10 -1.86 6.06
CA THR A 320 -18.23 -0.69 5.95
C THR A 320 -16.83 -0.98 6.48
N ARG A 321 -16.71 -1.78 7.55
CA ARG A 321 -15.43 -2.26 8.09
C ARG A 321 -14.67 -3.10 7.06
N HIS A 322 -15.30 -4.09 6.44
CA HIS A 322 -14.70 -4.94 5.43
C HIS A 322 -14.34 -4.20 4.14
N ARG A 323 -15.21 -3.30 3.66
CA ARG A 323 -14.91 -2.48 2.47
C ARG A 323 -13.79 -1.48 2.73
N ARG A 324 -13.70 -0.91 3.93
CA ARG A 324 -12.61 0.00 4.31
C ARG A 324 -11.32 -0.76 4.58
N GLN A 325 -11.36 -1.95 5.19
CA GLN A 325 -10.21 -2.82 5.35
C GLN A 325 -9.59 -3.23 4.01
N ARG A 326 -10.40 -3.45 2.98
CA ARG A 326 -9.92 -3.81 1.63
C ARG A 326 -9.37 -2.61 0.83
N ARG A 327 -9.77 -1.37 1.14
CA ARG A 327 -9.42 -0.18 0.35
C ARG A 327 -8.67 0.91 1.12
N THR A 328 -8.53 0.77 2.43
CA THR A 328 -7.86 1.76 3.29
C THR A 328 -7.10 1.02 4.40
N PRO A 329 -5.92 0.47 4.10
CA PRO A 329 -5.11 -0.28 5.06
C PRO A 329 -4.74 0.56 6.31
N HIS A 330 -4.74 1.88 6.19
CA HIS A 330 -4.40 2.79 7.28
C HIS A 330 -5.40 2.80 8.45
N PHE A 331 -6.60 2.24 8.29
CA PHE A 331 -7.64 2.22 9.33
C PHE A 331 -8.04 0.81 9.80
N ALA A 332 -7.39 -0.22 9.29
CA ALA A 332 -7.40 -1.48 9.99
C ALA A 332 -6.73 -1.23 11.33
N LYS A 333 -7.43 -1.55 12.45
CA LYS A 333 -6.99 -1.39 13.84
C LYS A 333 -5.49 -1.11 13.92
N PRO A 334 -5.04 0.11 14.18
CA PRO A 334 -3.68 0.22 14.65
C PRO A 334 -3.65 -0.68 15.89
N ASP A 335 -2.75 -1.64 15.89
CA ASP A 335 -2.47 -2.42 17.06
C ASP A 335 -2.37 -1.43 18.21
N VAL A 336 -3.15 -1.63 19.28
CA VAL A 336 -3.14 -0.73 20.44
C VAL A 336 -1.71 -0.53 20.92
N GLY A 337 -0.84 -1.51 20.68
CA GLY A 337 0.58 -1.40 20.88
C GLY A 337 1.32 -0.45 19.96
N MET A 338 0.93 -0.30 18.70
CA MET A 338 1.49 0.76 17.84
C MET A 338 1.13 2.15 18.37
N LEU A 339 -0.12 2.34 18.81
CA LEU A 339 -0.53 3.61 19.44
C LEU A 339 0.16 3.83 20.80
N ARG A 340 0.49 2.76 21.55
CA ARG A 340 1.26 2.87 22.79
C ARG A 340 2.77 3.06 22.58
N ALA A 341 3.38 2.38 21.62
CA ALA A 341 4.78 2.60 21.23
C ALA A 341 4.97 3.95 20.52
N ALA A 342 3.98 4.40 19.79
CA ALA A 342 3.92 5.70 19.12
C ALA A 342 3.44 6.84 20.03
N ARG A 343 3.53 6.70 21.36
CA ARG A 343 3.19 7.80 22.30
C ARG A 343 3.90 9.12 21.99
N THR A 344 4.97 9.10 21.23
CA THR A 344 5.70 10.30 20.77
C THR A 344 5.68 10.48 19.25
N ASP A 345 5.77 9.40 18.46
CA ASP A 345 6.04 9.52 17.03
C ASP A 345 4.77 9.52 16.15
N ALA A 346 3.70 8.82 16.52
CA ALA A 346 2.46 8.81 15.72
C ALA A 346 1.61 10.07 15.97
N VAL A 347 1.63 10.63 17.16
CA VAL A 347 1.05 11.96 17.42
C VAL A 347 1.86 13.02 16.67
N LEU A 348 3.19 12.85 16.54
CA LEU A 348 4.03 13.72 15.73
C LEU A 348 3.77 13.56 14.23
N CYS A 349 3.58 12.34 13.71
CA CYS A 349 3.16 12.14 12.30
C CYS A 349 1.80 12.78 12.03
N PHE A 350 0.83 12.67 12.94
CA PHE A 350 -0.46 13.35 12.81
C PHE A 350 -0.36 14.88 12.87
N LEU A 351 0.60 15.40 13.63
CA LEU A 351 0.79 16.85 13.82
C LEU A 351 1.86 17.44 12.89
N HIS A 352 2.84 16.66 12.46
CA HIS A 352 3.95 17.16 11.64
C HIS A 352 3.67 17.16 10.14
N ASP A 353 2.84 16.22 9.65
CA ASP A 353 2.49 16.16 8.22
C ASP A 353 1.40 17.15 7.79
N GLY A 354 0.80 17.92 8.72
CA GLY A 354 -0.23 18.92 8.39
C GLY A 354 -1.42 18.34 7.58
N LEU A 355 -1.43 17.05 7.38
CA LEU A 355 -2.40 16.29 6.63
C LEU A 355 -3.47 15.77 7.60
N CYS A 356 -4.39 16.65 7.97
CA CYS A 356 -5.75 16.18 8.19
C CYS A 356 -6.19 15.50 6.89
N HIS A 357 -5.95 14.21 6.78
CA HIS A 357 -6.45 13.39 5.68
C HIS A 357 -7.98 13.51 5.75
N PRO A 358 -8.67 14.04 4.72
CA PRO A 358 -10.14 14.20 4.75
C PRO A 358 -10.88 12.85 4.72
N ALA A 359 -10.18 11.75 4.65
CA ALA A 359 -10.68 10.41 4.90
C ALA A 359 -10.58 9.99 6.38
N CYS A 360 -10.02 10.82 7.27
CA CYS A 360 -10.19 10.65 8.70
C CYS A 360 -11.66 10.83 9.02
N ASP A 361 -12.22 9.88 9.75
CA ASP A 361 -13.61 9.89 10.26
C ASP A 361 -13.96 11.14 11.11
N TRP A 362 -13.00 12.03 11.35
CA TRP A 362 -13.22 13.35 11.92
C TRP A 362 -14.21 14.19 11.10
N CYS A 363 -14.20 14.09 9.76
CA CYS A 363 -15.19 14.78 8.93
C CYS A 363 -16.58 14.11 9.01
N ALA A 364 -16.64 12.82 9.30
CA ALA A 364 -17.90 12.13 9.58
C ALA A 364 -18.41 12.45 10.99
N LEU A 365 -17.52 12.48 11.98
CA LEU A 365 -17.85 12.88 13.36
C LEU A 365 -18.34 14.34 13.44
N HIS A 366 -17.70 15.25 12.71
CA HIS A 366 -18.10 16.64 12.69
C HIS A 366 -19.49 16.87 12.07
N ARG A 367 -19.88 16.07 11.07
CA ARG A 367 -21.25 16.07 10.52
C ARG A 367 -22.28 15.48 11.46
N THR A 368 -21.90 14.48 12.25
CA THR A 368 -22.80 13.85 13.21
C THR A 368 -23.01 14.76 14.44
N LEU A 369 -21.97 15.46 14.87
CA LEU A 369 -22.06 16.40 15.99
C LEU A 369 -22.73 17.74 15.63
N SER A 370 -22.67 18.18 14.37
CA SER A 370 -23.39 19.38 13.91
C SER A 370 -24.88 19.14 13.65
N ASN A 371 -25.35 17.90 13.61
CA ASN A 371 -26.77 17.56 13.48
C ASN A 371 -27.45 17.21 14.82
N CYS A 372 -26.74 17.33 15.95
CA CYS A 372 -27.25 17.15 17.31
C CYS A 372 -27.35 18.46 18.11
N GLY A 373 -27.43 19.60 17.41
CA GLY A 373 -27.67 20.92 18.02
C GLY A 373 -29.02 21.49 17.60
#